data_7e29a8d06c939e8c11d9b50b99d9640d
#
_entry.id   7e29a8d06c939e8c11d9b50b99d9640d
#
_cell.length_a   1.000
_cell.length_b   1.000
_cell.length_c   1.000
_cell.angle_alpha   90.00
_cell.angle_beta   90.00
_cell.angle_gamma   90.00
#
_symmetry.space_group_name_H-M   'P 1'
#
loop_
_entity.id
_entity.type
_entity.pdbx_description
1 polymer ?
#
loop_
_entity_poly.entity_id
_entity_poly.type
_entity_poly.pdbx_seq_one_letter_code
_entity_poly.pdbx_strand_id
1 'polypeptide(L)'
;MIAVTGITGNVGSRVARGLLAQGQTVRAVVSSRAKGHEWAALGCDVSVASIDDAAAMTEAFRGVDAVFLLTPPNYDPEPGFPDTQRNSVAIRTAIEESRPAKVVFLSTVGAQVTEMNLLNNSGMTEAMLRTVPVPVAFLRAAWFMENAAWDIESAKRGVVHSFLQPLDHRIPMVATEDIAQTAVELLGQSWKGVRVVELEGPERYSADDVAAALASVLYTPVRNEIVPRSTWEELFRSQGMKNPLPRIRMVDGFNEGWIDFESGQRGSRKAGTTLQTALQALVSERQS
;
A
#
# COMPACT_ATOMS: atom_id res chain seq x y z
N MET A 1 12.44 -1.40 20.10
CA MET A 1 11.31 -0.51 19.74
C MET A 1 11.23 -0.38 18.22
N ILE A 2 10.03 -0.39 17.64
CA ILE A 2 9.83 -0.29 16.18
C ILE A 2 8.95 0.92 15.90
N ALA A 3 9.41 1.85 15.04
CA ALA A 3 8.59 2.97 14.58
C ALA A 3 7.71 2.53 13.41
N VAL A 4 6.44 2.91 13.43
CA VAL A 4 5.45 2.59 12.38
C VAL A 4 4.84 3.89 11.88
N THR A 5 5.09 4.24 10.61
CA THR A 5 4.40 5.34 9.93
C THR A 5 3.11 4.82 9.27
N GLY A 6 2.19 5.72 8.95
CA GLY A 6 0.90 5.32 8.37
C GLY A 6 0.06 4.41 9.27
N ILE A 7 0.31 4.45 10.58
CA ILE A 7 -0.28 3.54 11.60
C ILE A 7 -1.82 3.64 11.67
N THR A 8 -2.42 4.72 11.23
CA THR A 8 -3.87 4.92 11.19
C THR A 8 -4.54 4.37 9.92
N GLY A 9 -3.76 3.86 8.99
CA GLY A 9 -4.25 3.26 7.74
C GLY A 9 -4.37 1.73 7.82
N ASN A 10 -4.95 1.13 6.77
CA ASN A 10 -5.26 -0.31 6.74
C ASN A 10 -4.05 -1.22 7.00
N VAL A 11 -2.92 -0.98 6.35
CA VAL A 11 -1.72 -1.80 6.52
C VAL A 11 -0.97 -1.44 7.80
N GLY A 12 -0.72 -0.14 8.04
CA GLY A 12 0.06 0.31 9.19
C GLY A 12 -0.56 -0.07 10.53
N SER A 13 -1.89 -0.04 10.64
CA SER A 13 -2.61 -0.46 11.85
C SER A 13 -2.45 -1.97 12.12
N ARG A 14 -2.53 -2.80 11.07
CA ARG A 14 -2.32 -4.25 11.17
C ARG A 14 -0.87 -4.59 11.54
N VAL A 15 0.11 -3.90 10.94
CA VAL A 15 1.53 -4.04 11.31
C VAL A 15 1.74 -3.73 12.79
N ALA A 16 1.22 -2.59 13.27
CA ALA A 16 1.38 -2.19 14.67
C ALA A 16 0.73 -3.20 15.63
N ARG A 17 -0.51 -3.63 15.34
CA ARG A 17 -1.21 -4.65 16.15
C ARG A 17 -0.46 -5.98 16.14
N GLY A 18 0.06 -6.41 15.00
CA GLY A 18 0.87 -7.64 14.88
C GLY A 18 2.16 -7.56 15.70
N LEU A 19 2.85 -6.42 15.71
CA LEU A 19 4.03 -6.20 16.53
C LEU A 19 3.71 -6.20 18.02
N LEU A 20 2.64 -5.51 18.44
CA LEU A 20 2.17 -5.50 19.84
C LEU A 20 1.80 -6.91 20.31
N ALA A 21 1.11 -7.70 19.47
CA ALA A 21 0.75 -9.09 19.79
C ALA A 21 1.97 -9.99 20.00
N GLN A 22 3.13 -9.64 19.40
CA GLN A 22 4.40 -10.33 19.62
C GLN A 22 5.20 -9.74 20.80
N GLY A 23 4.62 -8.85 21.60
CA GLY A 23 5.28 -8.21 22.74
C GLY A 23 6.33 -7.17 22.36
N GLN A 24 6.34 -6.69 21.11
CA GLN A 24 7.24 -5.64 20.67
C GLN A 24 6.77 -4.27 21.14
N THR A 25 7.72 -3.40 21.49
CA THR A 25 7.41 -1.99 21.75
C THR A 25 7.29 -1.25 20.44
N VAL A 26 6.17 -0.51 20.25
CA VAL A 26 5.85 0.22 19.04
C VAL A 26 5.83 1.72 19.30
N ARG A 27 6.50 2.48 18.42
CA ARG A 27 6.33 3.93 18.32
C ARG A 27 5.36 4.25 17.19
N ALA A 28 4.21 4.80 17.54
CA ALA A 28 3.20 5.27 16.60
C ALA A 28 3.59 6.65 16.05
N VAL A 29 3.98 6.72 14.79
CA VAL A 29 4.27 7.99 14.11
C VAL A 29 3.01 8.49 13.42
N VAL A 30 2.49 9.60 13.88
CA VAL A 30 1.20 10.18 13.45
C VAL A 30 1.35 11.66 13.06
N SER A 31 0.50 12.14 12.15
CA SER A 31 0.52 13.53 11.69
C SER A 31 -0.11 14.53 12.68
N SER A 32 -0.82 14.05 13.71
CA SER A 32 -1.38 14.88 14.77
C SER A 32 -1.56 14.09 16.05
N ARG A 33 -1.53 14.78 17.21
CA ARG A 33 -1.71 14.14 18.52
C ARG A 33 -3.05 13.42 18.64
N ALA A 34 -4.12 13.97 18.07
CA ALA A 34 -5.44 13.35 18.11
C ALA A 34 -5.45 11.95 17.47
N LYS A 35 -4.71 11.75 16.37
CA LYS A 35 -4.59 10.44 15.71
C LYS A 35 -3.78 9.42 16.52
N GLY A 36 -3.04 9.88 17.54
CA GLY A 36 -2.25 9.01 18.41
C GLY A 36 -2.99 8.47 19.63
N HIS A 37 -4.17 9.00 19.98
CA HIS A 37 -4.84 8.67 21.24
C HIS A 37 -5.16 7.18 21.38
N GLU A 38 -5.71 6.55 20.33
CA GLU A 38 -5.99 5.10 20.31
C GLU A 38 -4.71 4.30 20.53
N TRP A 39 -3.62 4.69 19.85
CA TRP A 39 -2.34 3.98 19.93
C TRP A 39 -1.67 4.14 21.30
N ALA A 40 -1.79 5.32 21.92
CA ALA A 40 -1.33 5.53 23.31
C ALA A 40 -2.10 4.62 24.28
N ALA A 41 -3.42 4.47 24.11
CA ALA A 41 -4.25 3.58 24.91
C ALA A 41 -3.86 2.10 24.75
N LEU A 42 -3.31 1.72 23.58
CA LEU A 42 -2.77 0.39 23.31
C LEU A 42 -1.31 0.21 23.80
N GLY A 43 -0.73 1.21 24.47
CA GLY A 43 0.62 1.15 25.03
C GLY A 43 1.74 1.55 24.06
N CYS A 44 1.42 2.14 22.92
CA CYS A 44 2.44 2.67 22.00
C CYS A 44 3.05 3.96 22.55
N ASP A 45 4.35 4.18 22.30
CA ASP A 45 4.98 5.48 22.34
C ASP A 45 4.47 6.30 21.14
N VAL A 46 3.99 7.53 21.35
CA VAL A 46 3.38 8.35 20.28
C VAL A 46 4.30 9.50 19.92
N SER A 47 4.74 9.52 18.66
CA SER A 47 5.51 10.62 18.08
C SER A 47 4.67 11.35 17.02
N VAL A 48 4.64 12.68 17.08
CA VAL A 48 3.94 13.49 16.09
C VAL A 48 4.94 14.02 15.08
N ALA A 49 4.82 13.59 13.83
CA ALA A 49 5.68 14.01 12.74
C ALA A 49 4.92 14.03 11.41
N SER A 50 5.09 15.08 10.62
CA SER A 50 4.71 15.10 9.21
C SER A 50 5.81 14.44 8.39
N ILE A 51 5.42 13.71 7.34
CA ILE A 51 6.38 12.93 6.54
C ILE A 51 7.35 13.78 5.72
N ASP A 52 7.01 15.04 5.50
CA ASP A 52 7.83 16.07 4.83
C ASP A 52 8.68 16.91 5.79
N ASP A 53 8.54 16.69 7.10
CA ASP A 53 9.36 17.35 8.14
C ASP A 53 10.52 16.43 8.56
N ALA A 54 11.70 16.67 8.00
CA ALA A 54 12.89 15.87 8.26
C ALA A 54 13.29 15.86 9.74
N ALA A 55 13.16 17.00 10.43
CA ALA A 55 13.56 17.10 11.85
C ALA A 55 12.59 16.31 12.75
N ALA A 56 11.28 16.46 12.55
CA ALA A 56 10.28 15.71 13.30
C ALA A 56 10.40 14.20 13.03
N MET A 57 10.64 13.80 11.78
CA MET A 57 10.85 12.40 11.40
C MET A 57 12.14 11.83 12.00
N THR A 58 13.23 12.63 12.06
CA THR A 58 14.49 12.24 12.73
C THR A 58 14.23 11.92 14.21
N GLU A 59 13.51 12.79 14.92
CA GLU A 59 13.14 12.55 16.32
C GLU A 59 12.23 11.31 16.46
N ALA A 60 11.28 11.14 15.54
CA ALA A 60 10.40 9.97 15.54
C ALA A 60 11.17 8.65 15.33
N PHE A 61 12.30 8.68 14.62
CA PHE A 61 13.13 7.49 14.36
C PHE A 61 14.30 7.35 15.34
N ARG A 62 14.53 8.33 16.22
CA ARG A 62 15.64 8.28 17.17
C ARG A 62 15.47 7.14 18.19
N GLY A 63 16.52 6.31 18.29
CA GLY A 63 16.57 5.23 19.27
C GLY A 63 15.64 4.04 18.98
N VAL A 64 15.12 3.91 17.76
CA VAL A 64 14.36 2.72 17.35
C VAL A 64 15.28 1.71 16.66
N ASP A 65 14.96 0.43 16.83
CA ASP A 65 15.68 -0.67 16.19
C ASP A 65 15.30 -0.84 14.73
N ALA A 66 14.05 -0.55 14.38
CA ALA A 66 13.55 -0.68 13.02
C ALA A 66 12.46 0.34 12.71
N VAL A 67 12.26 0.60 11.43
CA VAL A 67 11.19 1.44 10.92
C VAL A 67 10.35 0.67 9.92
N PHE A 68 9.03 0.61 10.13
CA PHE A 68 8.07 0.34 9.06
C PHE A 68 7.67 1.67 8.45
N LEU A 69 8.05 1.85 7.20
CA LEU A 69 7.81 3.07 6.45
C LEU A 69 6.68 2.89 5.44
N LEU A 70 5.65 3.72 5.56
CA LEU A 70 4.56 3.84 4.61
C LEU A 70 4.37 5.32 4.31
N THR A 71 4.37 5.68 3.03
CA THR A 71 4.08 7.05 2.57
C THR A 71 2.59 7.23 2.34
N PRO A 72 2.00 8.39 2.66
CA PRO A 72 0.59 8.65 2.37
C PRO A 72 0.33 8.59 0.85
N PRO A 73 -0.80 8.02 0.41
CA PRO A 73 -1.14 7.99 -1.00
C PRO A 73 -1.46 9.40 -1.50
N ASN A 74 -0.98 9.73 -2.70
CA ASN A 74 -1.41 10.89 -3.47
C ASN A 74 -1.93 10.39 -4.82
N TYR A 75 -3.24 10.41 -5.02
CA TYR A 75 -3.89 9.90 -6.24
C TYR A 75 -3.97 10.94 -7.36
N ASP A 76 -3.67 12.21 -7.07
CA ASP A 76 -3.70 13.33 -8.02
C ASP A 76 -2.39 14.13 -7.93
N PRO A 77 -1.23 13.51 -8.18
CA PRO A 77 0.06 14.17 -8.06
C PRO A 77 0.25 15.25 -9.12
N GLU A 78 0.91 16.33 -8.74
CA GLU A 78 1.39 17.30 -9.72
C GLU A 78 2.44 16.68 -10.66
N PRO A 79 2.59 17.21 -11.89
CA PRO A 79 3.60 16.73 -12.83
C PRO A 79 5.00 16.70 -12.20
N GLY A 80 5.71 15.57 -12.38
CA GLY A 80 7.03 15.36 -11.78
C GLY A 80 7.00 14.92 -10.32
N PHE A 81 5.83 14.74 -9.70
CA PHE A 81 5.68 14.22 -8.32
C PHE A 81 6.43 15.02 -7.25
N PRO A 82 6.30 16.37 -7.18
CA PRO A 82 7.09 17.19 -6.27
C PRO A 82 6.89 16.84 -4.79
N ASP A 83 5.67 16.44 -4.40
CA ASP A 83 5.40 16.00 -3.02
C ASP A 83 6.18 14.73 -2.68
N THR A 84 6.21 13.77 -3.61
CA THR A 84 7.00 12.53 -3.42
C THR A 84 8.47 12.85 -3.28
N GLN A 85 9.00 13.78 -4.07
CA GLN A 85 10.40 14.20 -3.97
C GLN A 85 10.70 14.82 -2.60
N ARG A 86 9.86 15.77 -2.13
CA ARG A 86 10.02 16.38 -0.79
C ARG A 86 9.99 15.33 0.32
N ASN A 87 8.96 14.48 0.30
CA ASN A 87 8.79 13.43 1.30
C ASN A 87 9.99 12.46 1.31
N SER A 88 10.46 12.04 0.14
CA SER A 88 11.59 11.12 0.02
C SER A 88 12.89 11.74 0.54
N VAL A 89 13.12 13.03 0.30
CA VAL A 89 14.28 13.75 0.85
C VAL A 89 14.21 13.84 2.37
N ALA A 90 13.06 14.21 2.93
CA ALA A 90 12.86 14.29 4.39
C ALA A 90 13.04 12.91 5.06
N ILE A 91 12.47 11.87 4.48
CA ILE A 91 12.62 10.48 4.95
C ILE A 91 14.08 10.05 4.92
N ARG A 92 14.80 10.30 3.80
CA ARG A 92 16.21 9.97 3.68
C ARG A 92 17.02 10.64 4.77
N THR A 93 16.87 11.97 4.94
CA THR A 93 17.56 12.73 5.99
C THR A 93 17.28 12.14 7.37
N ALA A 94 16.02 11.85 7.68
CA ALA A 94 15.63 11.26 8.96
C ALA A 94 16.31 9.91 9.22
N ILE A 95 16.42 9.05 8.20
CA ILE A 95 17.08 7.73 8.32
C ILE A 95 18.60 7.89 8.46
N GLU A 96 19.22 8.81 7.70
CA GLU A 96 20.66 9.07 7.75
C GLU A 96 21.10 9.62 9.12
N GLU A 97 20.28 10.46 9.74
CA GLU A 97 20.56 11.08 11.06
C GLU A 97 20.22 10.14 12.22
N SER A 98 19.07 9.47 12.20
CA SER A 98 18.62 8.61 13.31
C SER A 98 19.26 7.24 13.32
N ARG A 99 19.68 6.73 12.14
CA ARG A 99 20.36 5.44 11.94
C ARG A 99 19.67 4.23 12.58
N PRO A 100 18.41 3.95 12.27
CA PRO A 100 17.78 2.72 12.71
C PRO A 100 18.55 1.50 12.16
N ALA A 101 18.50 0.36 12.83
CA ALA A 101 19.25 -0.82 12.36
C ALA A 101 18.72 -1.36 11.01
N LYS A 102 17.47 -1.05 10.65
CA LYS A 102 16.85 -1.41 9.35
C LYS A 102 15.57 -0.64 9.07
N VAL A 103 15.17 -0.64 7.80
CA VAL A 103 13.90 -0.05 7.32
C VAL A 103 13.17 -1.09 6.46
N VAL A 104 11.86 -1.25 6.68
CA VAL A 104 10.95 -1.97 5.78
C VAL A 104 10.02 -0.92 5.16
N PHE A 105 10.15 -0.69 3.86
CA PHE A 105 9.32 0.24 3.11
C PHE A 105 8.20 -0.51 2.38
N LEU A 106 6.96 -0.14 2.63
CA LEU A 106 5.84 -0.63 1.84
C LEU A 106 5.84 0.05 0.47
N SER A 107 6.31 -0.68 -0.49
CA SER A 107 6.34 -0.33 -1.91
C SER A 107 5.20 -1.03 -2.66
N THR A 108 5.25 -1.05 -3.97
CA THR A 108 4.18 -1.57 -4.83
C THR A 108 4.73 -2.43 -5.96
N VAL A 109 3.92 -3.34 -6.47
CA VAL A 109 4.11 -3.94 -7.79
C VAL A 109 4.33 -2.85 -8.83
N GLY A 110 5.21 -3.07 -9.79
CA GLY A 110 5.52 -2.08 -10.83
C GLY A 110 6.38 -0.90 -10.38
N ALA A 111 6.93 -0.89 -9.15
CA ALA A 111 7.80 0.20 -8.69
C ALA A 111 9.08 0.36 -9.56
N GLN A 112 9.50 -0.69 -10.26
CA GLN A 112 10.63 -0.68 -11.20
C GLN A 112 10.29 -0.11 -12.58
N VAL A 113 8.99 0.06 -12.88
CA VAL A 113 8.52 0.52 -14.20
C VAL A 113 8.87 2.00 -14.40
N THR A 114 9.43 2.33 -15.55
CA THR A 114 9.87 3.68 -15.91
C THR A 114 8.83 4.48 -16.69
N GLU A 115 7.87 3.79 -17.34
CA GLU A 115 6.73 4.41 -18.01
C GLU A 115 5.93 5.24 -16.99
N MET A 116 5.59 6.47 -17.38
CA MET A 116 4.89 7.40 -16.50
C MET A 116 3.53 6.83 -16.07
N ASN A 117 3.38 6.64 -14.76
CA ASN A 117 2.17 6.13 -14.12
C ASN A 117 2.15 6.53 -12.63
N LEU A 118 1.04 6.29 -11.93
CA LEU A 118 0.88 6.70 -10.53
C LEU A 118 1.87 6.01 -9.58
N LEU A 119 2.30 4.77 -9.89
CA LEU A 119 3.18 3.97 -9.02
C LEU A 119 4.65 4.42 -9.08
N ASN A 120 5.00 5.34 -9.99
CA ASN A 120 6.33 5.94 -10.02
C ASN A 120 6.70 6.67 -8.72
N ASN A 121 5.70 7.11 -7.92
CA ASN A 121 5.94 7.67 -6.59
C ASN A 121 6.69 6.69 -5.67
N SER A 122 6.33 5.41 -5.68
CA SER A 122 7.04 4.37 -4.91
C SER A 122 8.41 4.07 -5.49
N GLY A 123 8.54 4.02 -6.83
CA GLY A 123 9.83 3.84 -7.51
C GLY A 123 10.83 4.94 -7.18
N MET A 124 10.38 6.22 -7.15
CA MET A 124 11.20 7.36 -6.75
C MET A 124 11.65 7.24 -5.28
N THR A 125 10.75 6.83 -4.39
CA THR A 125 11.08 6.61 -2.98
C THR A 125 12.06 5.45 -2.82
N GLU A 126 11.88 4.31 -3.54
CA GLU A 126 12.85 3.22 -3.56
C GLU A 126 14.24 3.70 -4.01
N ALA A 127 14.31 4.48 -5.10
CA ALA A 127 15.57 5.01 -5.61
C ALA A 127 16.31 5.86 -4.56
N MET A 128 15.57 6.69 -3.81
CA MET A 128 16.13 7.48 -2.72
C MET A 128 16.58 6.61 -1.55
N LEU A 129 15.78 5.62 -1.15
CA LEU A 129 16.10 4.72 -0.04
C LEU A 129 17.25 3.75 -0.34
N ARG A 130 17.56 3.50 -1.61
CA ARG A 130 18.77 2.71 -1.99
C ARG A 130 20.08 3.39 -1.61
N THR A 131 20.05 4.70 -1.33
CA THR A 131 21.25 5.49 -1.00
C THR A 131 21.53 5.61 0.50
N VAL A 132 20.58 5.22 1.37
CA VAL A 132 20.77 5.33 2.83
C VAL A 132 21.73 4.28 3.36
N PRO A 133 22.50 4.60 4.45
CA PRO A 133 23.55 3.72 4.97
C PRO A 133 23.05 2.63 5.93
N VAL A 134 21.77 2.24 5.81
CA VAL A 134 21.15 1.19 6.63
C VAL A 134 20.50 0.13 5.74
N PRO A 135 20.32 -1.11 6.23
CA PRO A 135 19.58 -2.14 5.50
C PRO A 135 18.14 -1.71 5.21
N VAL A 136 17.69 -1.84 3.95
CA VAL A 136 16.32 -1.52 3.53
C VAL A 136 15.71 -2.73 2.84
N ALA A 137 14.48 -3.08 3.23
CA ALA A 137 13.65 -4.02 2.48
C ALA A 137 12.52 -3.25 1.80
N PHE A 138 12.36 -3.45 0.50
CA PHE A 138 11.22 -3.00 -0.28
C PHE A 138 10.18 -4.13 -0.33
N LEU A 139 9.06 -3.96 0.37
CA LEU A 139 7.94 -4.86 0.30
C LEU A 139 7.02 -4.37 -0.83
N ARG A 140 7.23 -4.89 -2.04
CA ARG A 140 6.42 -4.59 -3.22
C ARG A 140 5.14 -5.40 -3.15
N ALA A 141 4.08 -4.79 -2.67
CA ALA A 141 2.77 -5.42 -2.57
C ALA A 141 2.01 -5.33 -3.91
N ALA A 142 1.29 -6.37 -4.25
CA ALA A 142 0.35 -6.41 -5.36
C ALA A 142 -0.84 -5.45 -5.15
N TRP A 143 -1.78 -5.41 -6.09
CA TRP A 143 -3.04 -4.68 -5.95
C TRP A 143 -3.80 -5.14 -4.70
N PHE A 144 -4.22 -4.21 -3.84
CA PHE A 144 -4.90 -4.57 -2.60
C PHE A 144 -6.31 -5.10 -2.88
N MET A 145 -6.63 -6.28 -2.36
CA MET A 145 -7.97 -6.86 -2.46
C MET A 145 -9.02 -5.94 -1.82
N GLU A 146 -8.65 -5.21 -0.78
CA GLU A 146 -9.52 -4.25 -0.07
C GLU A 146 -9.86 -2.99 -0.89
N ASN A 147 -9.25 -2.78 -2.06
CA ASN A 147 -9.69 -1.74 -2.99
C ASN A 147 -11.15 -1.97 -3.46
N ALA A 148 -11.63 -3.22 -3.44
CA ALA A 148 -13.03 -3.55 -3.67
C ALA A 148 -14.02 -2.92 -2.66
N ALA A 149 -13.50 -2.31 -1.60
CA ALA A 149 -14.31 -1.53 -0.65
C ALA A 149 -15.14 -0.42 -1.33
N TRP A 150 -14.63 0.13 -2.41
CA TRP A 150 -15.32 1.20 -3.14
C TRP A 150 -16.47 0.68 -4.01
N ASP A 151 -16.45 -0.63 -4.29
CA ASP A 151 -17.46 -1.27 -5.14
C ASP A 151 -18.63 -1.85 -4.35
N ILE A 152 -18.52 -1.97 -3.01
CA ILE A 152 -19.55 -2.63 -2.17
C ILE A 152 -20.94 -2.01 -2.35
N GLU A 153 -21.06 -0.67 -2.35
CA GLU A 153 -22.37 -0.03 -2.48
C GLU A 153 -22.98 -0.19 -3.87
N SER A 154 -22.17 -0.23 -4.92
CA SER A 154 -22.65 -0.51 -6.27
C SER A 154 -22.95 -2.01 -6.44
N ALA A 155 -22.13 -2.88 -5.87
CA ALA A 155 -22.37 -4.33 -5.86
C ALA A 155 -23.68 -4.72 -5.15
N LYS A 156 -24.06 -4.06 -4.05
CA LYS A 156 -25.38 -4.23 -3.40
C LYS A 156 -26.55 -3.91 -4.35
N ARG A 157 -26.33 -3.08 -5.36
CA ARG A 157 -27.29 -2.77 -6.43
C ARG A 157 -27.15 -3.69 -7.65
N GLY A 158 -26.26 -4.68 -7.58
CA GLY A 158 -26.08 -5.70 -8.61
C GLY A 158 -25.06 -5.37 -9.70
N VAL A 159 -24.33 -4.24 -9.61
CA VAL A 159 -23.37 -3.82 -10.66
C VAL A 159 -22.08 -3.28 -10.03
N VAL A 160 -20.95 -3.65 -10.62
CA VAL A 160 -19.63 -3.03 -10.38
C VAL A 160 -19.15 -2.40 -11.68
N HIS A 161 -18.70 -1.14 -11.61
CA HIS A 161 -18.13 -0.42 -12.75
C HIS A 161 -16.61 -0.59 -12.77
N SER A 162 -16.11 -1.43 -13.68
CA SER A 162 -14.71 -1.80 -13.72
C SER A 162 -13.87 -0.94 -14.68
N PHE A 163 -12.74 -0.49 -14.17
CA PHE A 163 -11.64 0.08 -14.96
C PHE A 163 -10.65 -1.00 -15.42
N LEU A 164 -10.62 -2.16 -14.73
CA LEU A 164 -9.82 -3.31 -15.16
C LEU A 164 -10.53 -3.99 -16.33
N GLN A 165 -9.78 -4.15 -17.43
CA GLN A 165 -10.29 -4.70 -18.70
C GLN A 165 -9.15 -5.31 -19.52
N PRO A 166 -9.39 -6.40 -20.29
CA PRO A 166 -10.67 -7.14 -20.32
C PRO A 166 -11.05 -7.69 -18.94
N LEU A 167 -12.35 -7.96 -18.71
CA LEU A 167 -12.89 -8.31 -17.39
C LEU A 167 -12.34 -9.62 -16.81
N ASP A 168 -11.87 -10.53 -17.69
CA ASP A 168 -11.24 -11.80 -17.36
C ASP A 168 -9.71 -11.72 -17.22
N HIS A 169 -9.10 -10.55 -17.48
CA HIS A 169 -7.67 -10.36 -17.32
C HIS A 169 -7.28 -10.40 -15.83
N ARG A 170 -6.38 -11.33 -15.51
CA ARG A 170 -5.95 -11.55 -14.12
C ARG A 170 -4.70 -10.77 -13.78
N ILE A 171 -4.76 -9.98 -12.73
CA ILE A 171 -3.64 -9.20 -12.18
C ILE A 171 -3.24 -9.72 -10.80
N PRO A 172 -1.99 -9.47 -10.35
CA PRO A 172 -1.59 -9.82 -8.99
C PRO A 172 -2.38 -9.00 -7.97
N MET A 173 -3.00 -9.66 -7.00
CA MET A 173 -3.70 -9.04 -5.88
C MET A 173 -3.23 -9.62 -4.55
N VAL A 174 -3.35 -8.89 -3.45
CA VAL A 174 -2.93 -9.32 -2.11
C VAL A 174 -3.83 -8.68 -1.05
N ALA A 175 -4.11 -9.42 0.03
CA ALA A 175 -4.83 -8.89 1.19
C ALA A 175 -3.90 -8.02 2.05
N THR A 176 -4.42 -6.94 2.63
CA THR A 176 -3.65 -6.04 3.52
C THR A 176 -3.18 -6.73 4.79
N GLU A 177 -3.88 -7.77 5.25
CA GLU A 177 -3.45 -8.63 6.36
C GLU A 177 -2.16 -9.38 6.04
N ASP A 178 -2.05 -9.99 4.85
CA ASP A 178 -0.85 -10.70 4.40
C ASP A 178 0.35 -9.75 4.22
N ILE A 179 0.09 -8.52 3.77
CA ILE A 179 1.12 -7.48 3.68
C ILE A 179 1.65 -7.17 5.08
N ALA A 180 0.76 -6.96 6.05
CA ALA A 180 1.12 -6.64 7.41
C ALA A 180 1.90 -7.79 8.06
N GLN A 181 1.44 -9.03 7.90
CA GLN A 181 2.14 -10.21 8.41
C GLN A 181 3.55 -10.32 7.83
N THR A 182 3.70 -10.14 6.51
CA THR A 182 5.02 -10.15 5.84
C THR A 182 5.90 -9.02 6.33
N ALA A 183 5.35 -7.82 6.56
CA ALA A 183 6.11 -6.69 7.11
C ALA A 183 6.62 -6.99 8.53
N VAL A 184 5.76 -7.57 9.39
CA VAL A 184 6.15 -7.98 10.75
C VAL A 184 7.25 -9.03 10.72
N GLU A 185 7.16 -10.03 9.83
CA GLU A 185 8.22 -11.02 9.64
C GLU A 185 9.55 -10.37 9.22
N LEU A 186 9.54 -9.44 8.25
CA LEU A 186 10.73 -8.73 7.80
C LEU A 186 11.34 -7.87 8.92
N LEU A 187 10.50 -7.20 9.71
CA LEU A 187 10.96 -6.42 10.87
C LEU A 187 11.65 -7.29 11.92
N GLY A 188 11.29 -8.58 12.04
CA GLY A 188 11.95 -9.56 12.90
C GLY A 188 13.27 -10.14 12.34
N GLN A 189 13.53 -10.00 11.02
CA GLN A 189 14.70 -10.58 10.36
C GLN A 189 15.89 -9.61 10.33
N SER A 190 17.08 -10.13 9.99
CA SER A 190 18.29 -9.36 9.73
C SER A 190 18.81 -9.64 8.32
N TRP A 191 19.24 -8.58 7.63
CA TRP A 191 19.88 -8.66 6.32
C TRP A 191 20.90 -7.53 6.15
N LYS A 192 21.64 -7.54 5.04
CA LYS A 192 22.58 -6.47 4.67
C LYS A 192 22.16 -5.85 3.33
N GLY A 193 22.35 -4.55 3.19
CA GLY A 193 22.05 -3.82 1.95
C GLY A 193 20.57 -3.77 1.62
N VAL A 194 20.25 -3.81 0.34
CA VAL A 194 18.88 -3.72 -0.16
C VAL A 194 18.32 -5.11 -0.43
N ARG A 195 17.07 -5.33 -0.01
CA ARG A 195 16.28 -6.53 -0.28
C ARG A 195 14.96 -6.14 -0.93
N VAL A 196 14.56 -6.85 -1.99
CA VAL A 196 13.22 -6.71 -2.59
C VAL A 196 12.42 -7.96 -2.27
N VAL A 197 11.18 -7.78 -1.80
CA VAL A 197 10.21 -8.84 -1.55
C VAL A 197 8.95 -8.48 -2.31
N GLU A 198 8.66 -9.20 -3.36
CA GLU A 198 7.45 -9.07 -4.18
C GLU A 198 6.39 -10.01 -3.63
N LEU A 199 5.23 -9.47 -3.26
CA LEU A 199 4.19 -10.20 -2.53
C LEU A 199 2.85 -10.12 -3.25
N GLU A 200 2.30 -11.29 -3.59
CA GLU A 200 0.92 -11.43 -4.10
C GLU A 200 0.17 -12.52 -3.32
N GLY A 201 -1.15 -12.58 -3.50
CA GLY A 201 -2.01 -13.60 -2.93
C GLY A 201 -1.75 -14.99 -3.51
N PRO A 202 -2.57 -16.00 -3.13
CA PRO A 202 -2.36 -17.38 -3.57
C PRO A 202 -2.49 -17.54 -5.09
N GLU A 203 -3.31 -16.71 -5.70
CA GLU A 203 -3.53 -16.64 -7.14
C GLU A 203 -3.76 -15.19 -7.59
N ARG A 204 -3.78 -14.98 -8.92
CA ARG A 204 -4.14 -13.70 -9.54
C ARG A 204 -5.64 -13.68 -9.83
N TYR A 205 -6.23 -12.50 -9.73
CA TYR A 205 -7.67 -12.31 -9.86
C TYR A 205 -8.01 -11.27 -10.93
N SER A 206 -9.14 -11.49 -11.59
CA SER A 206 -9.72 -10.60 -12.59
C SER A 206 -10.84 -9.73 -11.98
N ALA A 207 -11.34 -8.77 -12.76
CA ALA A 207 -12.53 -8.01 -12.38
C ALA A 207 -13.75 -8.93 -12.18
N ASP A 208 -13.89 -9.97 -13.02
CA ASP A 208 -14.99 -10.94 -12.89
C ASP A 208 -14.86 -11.80 -11.63
N ASP A 209 -13.63 -12.16 -11.23
CA ASP A 209 -13.39 -12.84 -9.96
C ASP A 209 -13.79 -11.94 -8.76
N VAL A 210 -13.53 -10.63 -8.84
CA VAL A 210 -13.92 -9.66 -7.78
C VAL A 210 -15.46 -9.54 -7.70
N ALA A 211 -16.14 -9.41 -8.84
CA ALA A 211 -17.61 -9.35 -8.87
C ALA A 211 -18.25 -10.65 -8.34
N ALA A 212 -17.70 -11.81 -8.71
CA ALA A 212 -18.18 -13.10 -8.23
C ALA A 212 -17.99 -13.25 -6.70
N ALA A 213 -16.84 -12.82 -6.18
CA ALA A 213 -16.57 -12.84 -4.74
C ALA A 213 -17.50 -11.87 -3.99
N LEU A 214 -17.74 -10.66 -4.50
CA LEU A 214 -18.71 -9.72 -3.94
C LEU A 214 -20.12 -10.29 -3.96
N ALA A 215 -20.54 -10.93 -5.07
CA ALA A 215 -21.85 -11.58 -5.17
C ALA A 215 -22.05 -12.65 -4.09
N SER A 216 -21.02 -13.46 -3.87
CA SER A 216 -21.03 -14.50 -2.83
C SER A 216 -21.14 -13.92 -1.42
N VAL A 217 -20.36 -12.88 -1.12
CA VAL A 217 -20.31 -12.27 0.23
C VAL A 217 -21.58 -11.45 0.54
N LEU A 218 -22.15 -10.79 -0.47
CA LEU A 218 -23.33 -9.94 -0.32
C LEU A 218 -24.65 -10.71 -0.50
N TYR A 219 -24.58 -11.98 -0.90
CA TYR A 219 -25.75 -12.82 -1.23
C TYR A 219 -26.67 -12.17 -2.29
N THR A 220 -26.07 -11.46 -3.25
CA THR A 220 -26.77 -10.72 -4.30
C THR A 220 -26.05 -10.93 -5.63
N PRO A 221 -26.75 -11.20 -6.74
CA PRO A 221 -26.12 -11.27 -8.05
C PRO A 221 -25.40 -9.95 -8.39
N VAL A 222 -24.14 -10.05 -8.79
CA VAL A 222 -23.32 -8.89 -9.18
C VAL A 222 -22.71 -9.15 -10.55
N ARG A 223 -22.81 -8.18 -11.45
CA ARG A 223 -22.18 -8.19 -12.77
C ARG A 223 -21.22 -7.01 -12.92
N ASN A 224 -20.21 -7.17 -13.76
CA ASN A 224 -19.35 -6.08 -14.15
C ASN A 224 -19.93 -5.30 -15.34
N GLU A 225 -19.71 -3.99 -15.33
CA GLU A 225 -19.83 -3.11 -16.49
C GLU A 225 -18.49 -2.41 -16.72
N ILE A 226 -17.95 -2.53 -17.94
CA ILE A 226 -16.70 -1.83 -18.30
C ILE A 226 -16.96 -0.33 -18.36
N VAL A 227 -16.13 0.46 -17.67
CA VAL A 227 -16.06 1.90 -17.90
C VAL A 227 -15.22 2.12 -19.15
N PRO A 228 -15.77 2.65 -20.26
CA PRO A 228 -15.03 2.80 -21.51
C PRO A 228 -13.77 3.65 -21.32
N ARG A 229 -12.61 3.15 -21.81
CA ARG A 229 -11.32 3.83 -21.63
C ARG A 229 -11.34 5.30 -22.09
N SER A 230 -12.09 5.60 -23.13
CA SER A 230 -12.23 6.97 -23.69
C SER A 230 -12.91 7.97 -22.74
N THR A 231 -13.63 7.48 -21.72
CA THR A 231 -14.37 8.35 -20.79
C THR A 231 -13.59 8.64 -19.49
N TRP A 232 -12.46 7.97 -19.24
CA TRP A 232 -11.78 8.00 -17.94
C TRP A 232 -11.27 9.40 -17.57
N GLU A 233 -10.70 10.14 -18.53
CA GLU A 233 -10.15 11.46 -18.23
C GLU A 233 -11.25 12.43 -17.80
N GLU A 234 -12.37 12.49 -18.54
CA GLU A 234 -13.50 13.33 -18.21
C GLU A 234 -14.11 12.92 -16.87
N LEU A 235 -14.29 11.60 -16.64
CA LEU A 235 -14.83 11.08 -15.40
C LEU A 235 -13.94 11.46 -14.20
N PHE A 236 -12.63 11.25 -14.26
CA PHE A 236 -11.74 11.60 -13.16
C PHE A 236 -11.68 13.11 -12.92
N ARG A 237 -11.72 13.92 -13.98
CA ARG A 237 -11.82 15.38 -13.84
C ARG A 237 -13.14 15.81 -13.19
N SER A 238 -14.25 15.20 -13.54
CA SER A 238 -15.55 15.47 -12.92
C SER A 238 -15.58 15.11 -11.43
N GLN A 239 -14.75 14.16 -11.00
CA GLN A 239 -14.53 13.79 -9.60
C GLN A 239 -13.52 14.70 -8.88
N GLY A 240 -13.03 15.77 -9.54
CA GLY A 240 -12.15 16.77 -8.94
C GLY A 240 -10.66 16.55 -9.16
N MET A 241 -10.24 15.51 -9.91
CA MET A 241 -8.82 15.32 -10.22
C MET A 241 -8.31 16.40 -11.19
N LYS A 242 -7.16 16.96 -10.87
CA LYS A 242 -6.47 17.95 -11.73
C LYS A 242 -5.57 17.27 -12.76
N ASN A 243 -4.90 16.19 -12.36
CA ASN A 243 -3.90 15.46 -13.14
C ASN A 243 -4.23 13.96 -13.23
N PRO A 244 -5.31 13.56 -13.93
CA PRO A 244 -5.77 12.17 -13.94
C PRO A 244 -4.82 11.22 -14.71
N LEU A 245 -3.93 11.74 -15.54
CA LEU A 245 -3.09 10.95 -16.43
C LEU A 245 -2.23 9.90 -15.72
N PRO A 246 -1.55 10.17 -14.59
CA PRO A 246 -0.79 9.14 -13.88
C PRO A 246 -1.67 7.97 -13.42
N ARG A 247 -2.87 8.26 -12.91
CA ARG A 247 -3.84 7.23 -12.50
C ARG A 247 -4.35 6.42 -13.69
N ILE A 248 -4.67 7.09 -14.79
CA ILE A 248 -5.11 6.45 -16.02
C ILE A 248 -4.02 5.49 -16.54
N ARG A 249 -2.77 5.96 -16.61
CA ARG A 249 -1.64 5.13 -17.07
C ARG A 249 -1.34 3.96 -16.15
N MET A 250 -1.57 4.10 -14.84
CA MET A 250 -1.48 2.98 -13.92
C MET A 250 -2.50 1.89 -14.27
N VAL A 251 -3.76 2.26 -14.53
CA VAL A 251 -4.78 1.25 -14.88
C VAL A 251 -4.51 0.67 -16.27
N ASP A 252 -4.11 1.48 -17.25
CA ASP A 252 -3.64 0.99 -18.56
C ASP A 252 -2.53 -0.06 -18.37
N GLY A 253 -1.58 0.21 -17.48
CA GLY A 253 -0.46 -0.70 -17.23
C GLY A 253 -0.85 -2.06 -16.68
N PHE A 254 -1.84 -2.11 -15.80
CA PHE A 254 -2.41 -3.39 -15.36
C PHE A 254 -3.17 -4.09 -16.48
N ASN A 255 -3.98 -3.36 -17.25
CA ASN A 255 -4.79 -3.91 -18.33
C ASN A 255 -3.93 -4.42 -19.51
N GLU A 256 -2.83 -3.74 -19.81
CA GLU A 256 -1.89 -4.08 -20.87
C GLU A 256 -0.77 -5.05 -20.39
N GLY A 257 -0.67 -5.28 -19.07
CA GLY A 257 0.26 -6.25 -18.46
C GLY A 257 1.70 -5.77 -18.32
N TRP A 258 2.01 -4.46 -18.52
CA TRP A 258 3.37 -3.95 -18.29
C TRP A 258 3.60 -3.49 -16.83
N ILE A 259 2.54 -3.37 -16.02
CA ILE A 259 2.68 -3.30 -14.57
C ILE A 259 2.57 -4.71 -14.00
N ASP A 260 3.70 -5.29 -13.65
CA ASP A 260 3.83 -6.59 -13.00
C ASP A 260 5.09 -6.58 -12.12
N PHE A 261 5.35 -7.65 -11.40
CA PHE A 261 6.56 -7.85 -10.63
C PHE A 261 7.79 -8.02 -11.53
N GLU A 262 8.93 -7.50 -11.09
CA GLU A 262 10.20 -7.63 -11.78
C GLU A 262 10.64 -9.10 -11.93
N SER A 263 10.38 -9.91 -10.88
CA SER A 263 10.66 -11.36 -10.90
C SER A 263 9.57 -12.19 -11.62
N GLY A 264 8.48 -11.54 -12.06
CA GLY A 264 7.31 -12.19 -12.62
C GLY A 264 6.57 -13.08 -11.62
N GLN A 265 5.53 -13.75 -12.08
CA GLN A 265 4.65 -14.56 -11.22
C GLN A 265 5.36 -15.71 -10.49
N ARG A 266 6.43 -16.26 -11.07
CA ARG A 266 7.17 -17.39 -10.46
C ARG A 266 8.13 -16.96 -9.37
N GLY A 267 8.59 -15.70 -9.38
CA GLY A 267 9.55 -15.18 -8.43
C GLY A 267 8.89 -14.48 -7.24
N SER A 268 7.62 -14.11 -7.33
CA SER A 268 6.89 -13.48 -6.25
C SER A 268 6.57 -14.46 -5.10
N ARG A 269 6.63 -13.95 -3.88
CA ARG A 269 6.16 -14.66 -2.70
C ARG A 269 4.64 -14.76 -2.74
N LYS A 270 4.11 -15.97 -2.48
CA LYS A 270 2.67 -16.19 -2.37
C LYS A 270 2.23 -16.09 -0.91
N ALA A 271 1.18 -15.32 -0.69
CA ALA A 271 0.46 -15.24 0.59
C ALA A 271 -0.74 -16.19 0.60
N GLY A 272 -1.39 -16.33 1.75
CA GLY A 272 -2.42 -17.36 1.93
C GLY A 272 -3.86 -16.88 1.82
N THR A 273 -4.12 -15.57 1.98
CA THR A 273 -5.48 -15.04 2.04
C THR A 273 -6.09 -14.98 0.64
N THR A 274 -7.20 -15.70 0.45
CA THR A 274 -7.95 -15.68 -0.81
C THR A 274 -8.77 -14.39 -0.94
N LEU A 275 -9.14 -14.02 -2.18
CA LEU A 275 -10.02 -12.88 -2.44
C LEU A 275 -11.35 -13.00 -1.67
N GLN A 276 -11.95 -14.20 -1.68
CA GLN A 276 -13.19 -14.46 -0.94
C GLN A 276 -13.04 -14.17 0.55
N THR A 277 -11.95 -14.62 1.18
CA THR A 277 -11.68 -14.39 2.61
C THR A 277 -11.47 -12.90 2.90
N ALA A 278 -10.70 -12.21 2.07
CA ALA A 278 -10.45 -10.78 2.24
C ALA A 278 -11.74 -9.95 2.13
N LEU A 279 -12.59 -10.25 1.13
CA LEU A 279 -13.85 -9.52 0.94
C LEU A 279 -14.89 -9.86 2.02
N GLN A 280 -14.92 -11.09 2.53
CA GLN A 280 -15.77 -11.44 3.67
C GLN A 280 -15.42 -10.62 4.92
N ALA A 281 -14.13 -10.51 5.24
CA ALA A 281 -13.65 -9.68 6.34
C ALA A 281 -14.01 -8.20 6.14
N LEU A 282 -13.76 -7.67 4.93
CA LEU A 282 -14.03 -6.28 4.57
C LEU A 282 -15.51 -5.90 4.71
N VAL A 283 -16.43 -6.78 4.29
CA VAL A 283 -17.88 -6.54 4.42
C VAL A 283 -18.33 -6.60 5.87
N SER A 284 -17.77 -7.56 6.66
CA SER A 284 -18.08 -7.71 8.07
C SER A 284 -17.62 -6.50 8.91
N GLU A 285 -16.43 -5.95 8.65
CA GLU A 285 -15.91 -4.74 9.31
C GLU A 285 -16.77 -3.49 9.08
N ARG A 286 -17.50 -3.42 7.96
CA ARG A 286 -18.38 -2.28 7.63
C ARG A 286 -19.81 -2.39 8.19
N GLN A 287 -20.18 -3.56 8.69
CA GLN A 287 -21.50 -3.81 9.30
C GLN A 287 -21.47 -3.66 10.83
N SER A 288 -20.29 -3.69 11.43
CA SER A 288 -20.03 -3.47 12.86
C SER A 288 -19.81 -1.98 13.17
#